data_54c8da7fdefaf98cb51a7efa7982baf7
#
_entry.id   54c8da7fdefaf98cb51a7efa7982baf7
#
_cell.length_a   1.000
_cell.length_b   1.000
_cell.length_c   1.000
_cell.angle_alpha   90.00
_cell.angle_beta   90.00
_cell.angle_gamma   90.00
#
_symmetry.space_group_name_H-M   'P 1'
#
loop_
_entity.id
_entity.type
_entity.pdbx_description
1 polymer ?
#
loop_
_entity_poly.entity_id
_entity_poly.type
_entity_poly.pdbx_seq_one_letter_code
_entity_poly.pdbx_strand_id
1 'polypeptide(L)'
;MHSRADVAALVAIAAQHGVGTINLAAKQDEDDEIPSGFVFYTSRIAPRAPGYGTFDALGETIREAHRHGLRVRAWMPQFRDQVAASAHPDWRMHALTDGQVLPYAGRNRKEFFLNPLNPAVQDYQRHLIEEIARDYDVDGIVIDWVRFDNYNMDLGGETRARFKASFGFDPIGIDFSKDNPQRTQWNAWRTMQIAGHVKRLRAGLDAIKPGLELGAYILPPEFDEVAQDAAQFSDALGFLSPMAYYKDWGLPPQWIVRTLLPQTANKANRAAIIPVFDEGLTLAAGREILREISRTWPDITTLSWFLYGKWTNAALVRIDRLVRG
;
A
#
# COMPACT_ATOMS: atom_id res chain seq x y z
N MET A 1 9.13 -13.17 11.82
CA MET A 1 8.97 -13.07 13.29
C MET A 1 7.97 -14.13 13.73
N HIS A 2 8.43 -15.14 14.43
CA HIS A 2 7.59 -16.27 14.85
C HIS A 2 7.54 -16.45 16.38
N SER A 3 8.21 -15.56 17.12
CA SER A 3 8.30 -15.62 18.57
C SER A 3 8.38 -14.24 19.24
N ARG A 4 8.08 -14.20 20.55
CA ARG A 4 8.28 -12.99 21.36
C ARG A 4 9.74 -12.52 21.36
N ALA A 5 10.68 -13.44 21.29
CA ALA A 5 12.10 -13.10 21.25
C ALA A 5 12.45 -12.36 19.95
N ASP A 6 11.89 -12.78 18.82
CA ASP A 6 12.09 -12.10 17.53
C ASP A 6 11.53 -10.68 17.58
N VAL A 7 10.33 -10.52 18.17
CA VAL A 7 9.69 -9.20 18.32
C VAL A 7 10.51 -8.30 19.22
N ALA A 8 10.93 -8.80 20.38
CA ALA A 8 11.75 -8.03 21.32
C ALA A 8 13.09 -7.58 20.69
N ALA A 9 13.74 -8.47 19.93
CA ALA A 9 14.99 -8.14 19.23
C ALA A 9 14.75 -7.05 18.16
N LEU A 10 13.68 -7.15 17.37
CA LEU A 10 13.33 -6.16 16.35
C LEU A 10 13.05 -4.79 16.97
N VAL A 11 12.22 -4.75 18.01
CA VAL A 11 11.82 -3.50 18.68
C VAL A 11 13.02 -2.84 19.37
N ALA A 12 13.85 -3.63 20.05
CA ALA A 12 15.05 -3.13 20.69
C ALA A 12 16.02 -2.47 19.70
N ILE A 13 16.27 -3.11 18.56
CA ILE A 13 17.10 -2.55 17.48
C ILE A 13 16.46 -1.27 16.92
N ALA A 14 15.15 -1.27 16.68
CA ALA A 14 14.43 -0.09 16.19
C ALA A 14 14.56 1.09 17.15
N ALA A 15 14.32 0.89 18.45
CA ALA A 15 14.47 1.90 19.49
C ALA A 15 15.89 2.44 19.58
N GLN A 16 16.88 1.55 19.52
CA GLN A 16 18.31 1.89 19.59
C GLN A 16 18.74 2.83 18.45
N HIS A 17 18.13 2.71 17.27
CA HIS A 17 18.40 3.54 16.10
C HIS A 17 17.43 4.71 15.93
N GLY A 18 16.63 5.03 16.94
CA GLY A 18 15.74 6.20 16.92
C GLY A 18 14.56 6.09 15.96
N VAL A 19 14.12 4.86 15.64
CA VAL A 19 12.88 4.64 14.89
C VAL A 19 11.72 5.08 15.78
N GLY A 20 10.87 5.97 15.27
CA GLY A 20 9.68 6.44 15.99
C GLY A 20 8.42 5.60 15.73
N THR A 21 8.35 4.98 14.54
CA THR A 21 7.16 4.22 14.11
C THR A 21 7.57 2.98 13.31
N ILE A 22 6.96 1.84 13.62
CA ILE A 22 7.08 0.60 12.87
C ILE A 22 5.82 0.41 12.02
N ASN A 23 5.95 0.39 10.70
CA ASN A 23 4.89 -0.05 9.80
C ASN A 23 5.02 -1.57 9.64
N LEU A 24 4.22 -2.33 10.41
CA LEU A 24 4.32 -3.78 10.47
C LEU A 24 3.39 -4.43 9.45
N ALA A 25 3.92 -5.32 8.61
CA ALA A 25 3.08 -6.14 7.76
C ALA A 25 2.08 -6.95 8.62
N ALA A 26 0.81 -6.59 8.58
CA ALA A 26 -0.26 -7.31 9.25
C ALA A 26 -0.93 -8.33 8.32
N LYS A 27 -0.75 -8.15 7.00
CA LYS A 27 -1.21 -9.04 5.94
C LYS A 27 -0.10 -9.23 4.92
N GLN A 28 0.09 -10.46 4.45
CA GLN A 28 1.07 -10.78 3.41
C GLN A 28 0.67 -10.12 2.07
N ASP A 29 1.63 -9.48 1.41
CA ASP A 29 1.42 -8.75 0.16
C ASP A 29 1.97 -9.46 -1.08
N GLU A 30 3.02 -10.24 -0.93
CA GLU A 30 3.68 -10.93 -2.03
C GLU A 30 3.52 -12.45 -1.96
N ASP A 31 3.52 -13.09 -3.13
CA ASP A 31 3.37 -14.53 -3.29
C ASP A 31 4.76 -15.20 -3.37
N ASP A 32 5.60 -14.95 -2.37
CA ASP A 32 6.95 -15.50 -2.26
C ASP A 32 6.95 -16.88 -1.59
N GLU A 33 7.29 -16.93 -0.29
CA GLU A 33 7.32 -18.17 0.49
C GLU A 33 5.92 -18.61 0.91
N ILE A 34 5.02 -17.64 1.13
CA ILE A 34 3.61 -17.89 1.44
C ILE A 34 2.73 -17.00 0.56
N PRO A 35 1.54 -17.47 0.17
CA PRO A 35 0.61 -16.69 -0.64
C PRO A 35 0.21 -15.35 0.00
N SER A 36 0.03 -14.32 -0.81
CA SER A 36 -0.57 -13.06 -0.38
C SER A 36 -1.97 -13.27 0.19
N GLY A 37 -2.34 -12.45 1.19
CA GLY A 37 -3.65 -12.52 1.84
C GLY A 37 -3.68 -13.24 3.19
N PHE A 38 -2.67 -14.04 3.55
CA PHE A 38 -2.52 -14.51 4.92
C PHE A 38 -2.26 -13.36 5.88
N VAL A 39 -2.77 -13.45 7.10
CA VAL A 39 -2.58 -12.43 8.14
C VAL A 39 -1.63 -12.89 9.25
N PHE A 40 -0.96 -11.94 9.91
CA PHE A 40 0.01 -12.17 10.98
C PHE A 40 -0.53 -11.81 12.37
N TYR A 41 -1.85 -11.79 12.49
CA TYR A 41 -2.58 -11.48 13.72
C TYR A 41 -3.75 -12.44 13.94
N THR A 42 -4.45 -12.34 15.06
CA THR A 42 -5.64 -13.16 15.31
C THR A 42 -6.83 -12.54 14.60
N SER A 43 -7.25 -13.16 13.50
CA SER A 43 -8.41 -12.73 12.71
C SER A 43 -9.52 -13.75 12.71
N ARG A 44 -10.76 -13.25 12.64
CA ARG A 44 -11.98 -14.04 12.39
C ARG A 44 -12.39 -14.06 10.92
N ILE A 45 -11.67 -13.28 10.08
CA ILE A 45 -12.05 -13.00 8.69
C ILE A 45 -11.09 -13.68 7.71
N ALA A 46 -9.78 -13.53 7.93
CA ALA A 46 -8.76 -14.10 7.07
C ALA A 46 -7.93 -15.18 7.80
N PRO A 47 -7.42 -16.19 7.08
CA PRO A 47 -6.59 -17.22 7.69
C PRO A 47 -5.24 -16.67 8.11
N ARG A 48 -4.75 -17.15 9.25
CA ARG A 48 -3.41 -16.81 9.74
C ARG A 48 -2.35 -17.51 8.90
N ALA A 49 -1.21 -16.84 8.74
CA ALA A 49 -0.07 -17.35 8.00
C ALA A 49 0.43 -18.70 8.54
N PRO A 50 0.76 -19.66 7.67
CA PRO A 50 1.37 -20.92 8.07
C PRO A 50 2.65 -20.71 8.92
N GLY A 51 2.87 -21.57 9.89
CA GLY A 51 4.03 -21.48 10.79
C GLY A 51 3.88 -20.57 11.99
N TYR A 52 2.83 -19.74 12.05
CA TYR A 52 2.58 -18.85 13.21
C TYR A 52 1.80 -19.53 14.35
N GLY A 53 1.13 -20.66 14.11
CA GLY A 53 0.34 -21.35 15.13
C GLY A 53 -0.66 -20.41 15.81
N THR A 54 -0.51 -20.22 17.14
CA THR A 54 -1.31 -19.27 17.93
C THR A 54 -0.60 -17.93 18.13
N PHE A 55 0.60 -17.74 17.60
CA PHE A 55 1.39 -16.52 17.79
C PHE A 55 0.77 -15.35 17.06
N ASP A 56 0.48 -14.28 17.77
CA ASP A 56 -0.07 -13.03 17.28
C ASP A 56 1.05 -11.99 17.15
N ALA A 57 1.66 -11.93 15.96
CA ALA A 57 2.80 -11.06 15.73
C ALA A 57 2.44 -9.57 15.84
N LEU A 58 1.25 -9.16 15.40
CA LEU A 58 0.80 -7.78 15.50
C LEU A 58 0.61 -7.38 16.97
N GLY A 59 -0.15 -8.16 17.74
CA GLY A 59 -0.42 -7.87 19.15
C GLY A 59 0.85 -7.88 20.01
N GLU A 60 1.79 -8.82 19.77
CA GLU A 60 3.07 -8.83 20.47
C GLU A 60 3.93 -7.61 20.12
N THR A 61 3.98 -7.23 18.83
CA THR A 61 4.77 -6.06 18.38
C THR A 61 4.22 -4.76 18.97
N ILE A 62 2.90 -4.58 19.02
CA ILE A 62 2.29 -3.38 19.63
C ILE A 62 2.69 -3.28 21.10
N ARG A 63 2.52 -4.36 21.88
CA ARG A 63 2.87 -4.35 23.30
C ARG A 63 4.33 -4.02 23.54
N GLU A 64 5.22 -4.63 22.78
CA GLU A 64 6.66 -4.41 22.96
C GLU A 64 7.10 -3.02 22.48
N ALA A 65 6.61 -2.58 21.32
CA ALA A 65 6.90 -1.24 20.78
C ALA A 65 6.44 -0.12 21.73
N HIS A 66 5.23 -0.22 22.29
CA HIS A 66 4.72 0.77 23.24
C HIS A 66 5.54 0.84 24.52
N ARG A 67 6.10 -0.29 25.02
CA ARG A 67 7.04 -0.29 26.16
C ARG A 67 8.32 0.50 25.88
N HIS A 68 8.72 0.57 24.61
CA HIS A 68 9.88 1.33 24.15
C HIS A 68 9.54 2.73 23.63
N GLY A 69 8.28 3.16 23.72
CA GLY A 69 7.82 4.47 23.25
C GLY A 69 7.72 4.58 21.72
N LEU A 70 7.71 3.45 21.00
CA LEU A 70 7.53 3.41 19.55
C LEU A 70 6.05 3.25 19.21
N ARG A 71 5.65 3.84 18.08
CA ARG A 71 4.33 3.65 17.47
C ARG A 71 4.32 2.46 16.53
N VAL A 72 3.15 1.83 16.36
CA VAL A 72 2.94 0.75 15.40
C VAL A 72 1.76 1.07 14.48
N ARG A 73 2.01 1.06 13.17
CA ARG A 73 0.95 1.07 12.16
C ARG A 73 0.84 -0.32 11.55
N ALA A 74 -0.39 -0.82 11.39
CA ALA A 74 -0.64 -2.05 10.65
C ALA A 74 -0.56 -1.77 9.14
N TRP A 75 0.37 -2.39 8.44
CA TRP A 75 0.44 -2.33 6.98
C TRP A 75 -0.49 -3.38 6.39
N MET A 76 -1.45 -2.92 5.57
CA MET A 76 -2.57 -3.69 5.06
C MET A 76 -2.69 -3.58 3.53
N PRO A 77 -2.03 -4.48 2.78
CA PRO A 77 -2.25 -4.63 1.34
C PRO A 77 -3.72 -4.94 1.03
N GLN A 78 -4.30 -4.25 0.03
CA GLN A 78 -5.73 -4.32 -0.25
C GLN A 78 -6.05 -5.36 -1.33
N PHE A 79 -5.68 -5.11 -2.58
CA PHE A 79 -6.21 -5.89 -3.69
C PHE A 79 -5.29 -7.00 -4.20
N ARG A 80 -4.09 -7.12 -3.69
CA ARG A 80 -3.21 -8.28 -3.92
C ARG A 80 -3.47 -9.31 -2.82
N ASP A 81 -4.15 -10.42 -3.17
CA ASP A 81 -4.66 -11.37 -2.18
C ASP A 81 -4.98 -12.72 -2.85
N GLN A 82 -4.01 -13.61 -2.88
CA GLN A 82 -4.16 -14.94 -3.46
C GLN A 82 -5.09 -15.83 -2.64
N VAL A 83 -5.08 -15.68 -1.32
CA VAL A 83 -5.90 -16.48 -0.40
C VAL A 83 -7.38 -16.21 -0.68
N ALA A 84 -7.81 -14.95 -0.70
CA ALA A 84 -9.19 -14.59 -0.99
C ALA A 84 -9.57 -14.91 -2.45
N ALA A 85 -8.66 -14.65 -3.41
CA ALA A 85 -8.90 -14.97 -4.83
C ALA A 85 -9.07 -16.48 -5.09
N SER A 86 -8.44 -17.32 -4.27
CA SER A 86 -8.59 -18.79 -4.36
C SER A 86 -9.88 -19.26 -3.70
N ALA A 87 -10.28 -18.65 -2.59
CA ALA A 87 -11.54 -18.96 -1.90
C ALA A 87 -12.77 -18.44 -2.67
N HIS A 88 -12.61 -17.32 -3.38
CA HIS A 88 -13.67 -16.63 -4.12
C HIS A 88 -13.20 -16.34 -5.56
N PRO A 89 -13.26 -17.30 -6.49
CA PRO A 89 -12.81 -17.10 -7.87
C PRO A 89 -13.56 -15.96 -8.61
N ASP A 90 -14.78 -15.66 -8.22
CA ASP A 90 -15.61 -14.56 -8.71
C ASP A 90 -15.13 -13.17 -8.26
N TRP A 91 -14.24 -13.11 -7.26
CA TRP A 91 -13.61 -11.87 -6.80
C TRP A 91 -12.37 -11.49 -7.61
N ARG A 92 -11.87 -12.38 -8.44
CA ARG A 92 -10.64 -12.15 -9.20
C ARG A 92 -10.81 -11.04 -10.21
N MET A 93 -9.79 -10.20 -10.31
CA MET A 93 -9.67 -9.21 -11.37
C MET A 93 -9.44 -9.89 -12.72
N HIS A 94 -10.03 -9.35 -13.79
CA HIS A 94 -9.87 -9.85 -15.14
C HIS A 94 -9.18 -8.80 -16.02
N ALA A 95 -8.29 -9.26 -16.89
CA ALA A 95 -7.58 -8.40 -17.84
C ALA A 95 -7.78 -8.88 -19.28
N LEU A 96 -7.69 -7.95 -20.22
CA LEU A 96 -7.61 -8.28 -21.63
C LEU A 96 -6.18 -8.72 -21.95
N THR A 97 -6.01 -9.99 -22.29
CA THR A 97 -4.72 -10.61 -22.64
C THR A 97 -4.87 -11.36 -23.96
N ASP A 98 -4.08 -11.01 -24.96
CA ASP A 98 -4.11 -11.62 -26.28
C ASP A 98 -5.53 -11.70 -26.91
N GLY A 99 -6.31 -10.63 -26.74
CA GLY A 99 -7.67 -10.54 -27.25
C GLY A 99 -8.74 -11.28 -26.43
N GLN A 100 -8.38 -11.89 -25.31
CA GLN A 100 -9.27 -12.62 -24.42
C GLN A 100 -9.34 -11.97 -23.05
N VAL A 101 -10.50 -11.97 -22.42
CA VAL A 101 -10.68 -11.56 -21.03
C VAL A 101 -10.43 -12.75 -20.12
N LEU A 102 -9.32 -12.71 -19.40
CA LEU A 102 -8.86 -13.79 -18.53
C LEU A 102 -8.65 -13.30 -17.10
N PRO A 103 -8.77 -14.18 -16.08
CA PRO A 103 -8.37 -13.82 -14.72
C PRO A 103 -6.93 -13.32 -14.70
N TYR A 104 -6.72 -12.14 -14.13
CA TYR A 104 -5.39 -11.54 -14.03
C TYR A 104 -4.53 -12.27 -12.97
N ALA A 105 -3.30 -12.55 -13.31
CA ALA A 105 -2.35 -13.27 -12.47
C ALA A 105 -0.95 -12.61 -12.43
N GLY A 106 -0.91 -11.29 -12.56
CA GLY A 106 0.34 -10.53 -12.57
C GLY A 106 1.21 -10.79 -13.81
N ARG A 107 2.33 -10.09 -13.91
CA ARG A 107 3.28 -10.23 -15.03
C ARG A 107 3.98 -11.60 -15.01
N ASN A 108 4.19 -12.18 -13.84
CA ASN A 108 4.83 -13.46 -13.63
C ASN A 108 3.84 -14.64 -13.63
N ARG A 109 2.54 -14.39 -13.84
CA ARG A 109 1.41 -15.36 -13.81
C ARG A 109 1.25 -16.09 -12.46
N LYS A 110 1.78 -15.53 -11.38
CA LYS A 110 1.70 -16.08 -10.02
C LYS A 110 1.04 -15.14 -9.02
N GLU A 111 0.71 -13.92 -9.45
CA GLU A 111 0.13 -12.91 -8.59
C GLU A 111 -1.38 -12.85 -8.78
N PHE A 112 -2.12 -12.79 -7.69
CA PHE A 112 -3.57 -12.80 -7.73
C PHE A 112 -4.11 -11.48 -7.21
N PHE A 113 -4.87 -10.80 -8.07
CA PHE A 113 -5.51 -9.54 -7.73
C PHE A 113 -7.02 -9.73 -7.59
N LEU A 114 -7.57 -9.15 -6.54
CA LEU A 114 -9.01 -9.00 -6.35
C LEU A 114 -9.51 -7.80 -7.17
N ASN A 115 -10.72 -7.90 -7.66
CA ASN A 115 -11.36 -6.82 -8.39
C ASN A 115 -11.74 -5.67 -7.44
N PRO A 116 -11.09 -4.49 -7.53
CA PRO A 116 -11.39 -3.34 -6.69
C PRO A 116 -12.82 -2.82 -6.84
N LEU A 117 -13.50 -3.21 -7.92
CA LEU A 117 -14.85 -2.76 -8.24
C LEU A 117 -15.94 -3.69 -7.70
N ASN A 118 -15.56 -4.87 -7.19
CA ASN A 118 -16.49 -5.81 -6.59
C ASN A 118 -16.85 -5.35 -5.16
N PRO A 119 -18.13 -5.08 -4.85
CA PRO A 119 -18.56 -4.65 -3.52
C PRO A 119 -18.17 -5.63 -2.41
N ALA A 120 -18.26 -6.94 -2.66
CA ALA A 120 -17.87 -7.95 -1.67
C ALA A 120 -16.37 -7.91 -1.34
N VAL A 121 -15.52 -7.65 -2.33
CA VAL A 121 -14.07 -7.41 -2.13
C VAL A 121 -13.83 -6.17 -1.29
N GLN A 122 -14.53 -5.07 -1.59
CA GLN A 122 -14.40 -3.83 -0.83
C GLN A 122 -14.85 -4.01 0.62
N ASP A 123 -15.94 -4.74 0.88
CA ASP A 123 -16.43 -5.04 2.22
C ASP A 123 -15.47 -5.96 2.98
N TYR A 124 -14.92 -6.99 2.33
CA TYR A 124 -13.92 -7.87 2.91
C TYR A 124 -12.68 -7.08 3.39
N GLN A 125 -12.12 -6.23 2.53
CA GLN A 125 -10.96 -5.42 2.89
C GLN A 125 -11.27 -4.40 4.00
N ARG A 126 -12.46 -3.80 3.97
CA ARG A 126 -12.93 -2.88 5.02
C ARG A 126 -13.06 -3.62 6.36
N HIS A 127 -13.68 -4.79 6.38
CA HIS A 127 -13.86 -5.56 7.62
C HIS A 127 -12.52 -5.99 8.25
N LEU A 128 -11.50 -6.33 7.46
CA LEU A 128 -10.15 -6.62 7.98
C LEU A 128 -9.54 -5.41 8.68
N ILE A 129 -9.68 -4.22 8.11
CA ILE A 129 -9.18 -2.97 8.70
C ILE A 129 -9.96 -2.62 9.97
N GLU A 130 -11.28 -2.77 9.93
CA GLU A 130 -12.17 -2.53 11.08
C GLU A 130 -11.90 -3.53 12.22
N GLU A 131 -11.57 -4.78 11.92
CA GLU A 131 -11.18 -5.78 12.91
C GLU A 131 -9.91 -5.35 13.66
N ILE A 132 -8.88 -4.91 12.92
CA ILE A 132 -7.65 -4.39 13.54
C ILE A 132 -7.94 -3.17 14.42
N ALA A 133 -8.72 -2.22 13.94
CA ALA A 133 -9.03 -1.00 14.69
C ALA A 133 -9.80 -1.29 15.98
N ARG A 134 -10.64 -2.33 16.00
CA ARG A 134 -11.45 -2.74 17.14
C ARG A 134 -10.67 -3.55 18.17
N ASP A 135 -9.86 -4.49 17.68
CA ASP A 135 -9.29 -5.55 18.52
C ASP A 135 -7.83 -5.27 18.92
N TYR A 136 -7.18 -4.26 18.31
CA TYR A 136 -5.77 -3.93 18.54
C TYR A 136 -5.56 -2.45 18.86
N ASP A 137 -4.62 -2.19 19.75
CA ASP A 137 -4.21 -0.81 20.10
C ASP A 137 -3.15 -0.28 19.14
N VAL A 138 -3.44 -0.36 17.83
CA VAL A 138 -2.56 0.25 16.80
C VAL A 138 -2.63 1.77 16.85
N ASP A 139 -1.52 2.43 16.53
CA ASP A 139 -1.44 3.88 16.39
C ASP A 139 -1.94 4.38 15.03
N GLY A 140 -2.05 3.47 14.07
CA GLY A 140 -2.57 3.77 12.74
C GLY A 140 -2.60 2.55 11.84
N ILE A 141 -3.12 2.77 10.64
CA ILE A 141 -3.15 1.80 9.55
C ILE A 141 -2.54 2.46 8.32
N VAL A 142 -1.73 1.72 7.58
CA VAL A 142 -1.24 2.14 6.26
C VAL A 142 -1.69 1.12 5.23
N ILE A 143 -2.47 1.59 4.26
CA ILE A 143 -2.96 0.75 3.17
C ILE A 143 -1.98 0.77 2.01
N ASP A 144 -1.91 -0.34 1.29
CA ASP A 144 -1.09 -0.53 0.11
C ASP A 144 -1.86 -1.30 -0.96
N TRP A 145 -1.33 -1.36 -2.18
CA TRP A 145 -1.98 -2.06 -3.30
C TRP A 145 -3.43 -1.62 -3.54
N VAL A 146 -3.75 -0.34 -3.26
CA VAL A 146 -5.06 0.28 -3.47
C VAL A 146 -5.09 0.83 -4.89
N ARG A 147 -5.07 -0.08 -5.87
CA ARG A 147 -4.88 0.26 -7.27
C ARG A 147 -5.16 -0.91 -8.20
N PHE A 148 -5.23 -0.63 -9.47
CA PHE A 148 -5.05 -1.62 -10.53
C PHE A 148 -3.56 -1.79 -10.84
N ASP A 149 -3.24 -2.60 -11.86
CA ASP A 149 -1.86 -2.82 -12.30
C ASP A 149 -1.63 -2.30 -13.73
N ASN A 150 -2.71 -2.05 -14.51
CA ASN A 150 -2.65 -1.49 -15.85
C ASN A 150 -4.03 -0.96 -16.29
N TYR A 151 -4.09 -0.30 -17.48
CA TYR A 151 -5.34 0.20 -18.08
C TYR A 151 -6.33 -0.90 -18.47
N ASN A 152 -5.86 -2.06 -18.93
CA ASN A 152 -6.67 -3.16 -19.50
C ASN A 152 -7.37 -4.04 -18.44
N MET A 153 -7.70 -3.48 -17.28
CA MET A 153 -8.34 -4.18 -16.16
C MET A 153 -9.18 -3.22 -15.27
N ASP A 154 -10.21 -3.63 -14.47
CA ASP A 154 -10.84 -4.95 -14.57
C ASP A 154 -11.80 -4.98 -15.76
N LEU A 155 -11.77 -6.05 -16.54
CA LEU A 155 -12.66 -6.23 -17.69
C LEU A 155 -13.61 -7.43 -17.50
N GLY A 156 -13.89 -7.82 -16.25
CA GLY A 156 -14.92 -8.79 -15.93
C GLY A 156 -16.32 -8.33 -16.37
N GLY A 157 -17.21 -9.28 -16.61
CA GLY A 157 -18.52 -8.99 -17.19
C GLY A 157 -19.36 -7.97 -16.42
N GLU A 158 -19.33 -8.03 -15.07
CA GLU A 158 -20.05 -7.07 -14.22
C GLU A 158 -19.48 -5.66 -14.33
N THR A 159 -18.15 -5.54 -14.26
CA THR A 159 -17.47 -4.24 -14.41
C THR A 159 -17.77 -3.60 -15.74
N ARG A 160 -17.70 -4.37 -16.83
CA ARG A 160 -18.03 -3.90 -18.18
C ARG A 160 -19.47 -3.44 -18.28
N ALA A 161 -20.41 -4.21 -17.72
CA ALA A 161 -21.83 -3.86 -17.74
C ALA A 161 -22.10 -2.54 -16.99
N ARG A 162 -21.50 -2.35 -15.81
CA ARG A 162 -21.61 -1.11 -15.02
C ARG A 162 -21.03 0.10 -15.77
N PHE A 163 -19.85 -0.04 -16.35
CA PHE A 163 -19.25 1.03 -17.13
C PHE A 163 -20.09 1.38 -18.36
N LYS A 164 -20.51 0.36 -19.12
CA LYS A 164 -21.35 0.55 -20.31
C LYS A 164 -22.68 1.23 -19.99
N ALA A 165 -23.30 0.91 -18.87
CA ALA A 165 -24.52 1.57 -18.41
C ALA A 165 -24.31 3.07 -18.13
N SER A 166 -23.13 3.45 -17.67
CA SER A 166 -22.80 4.85 -17.36
C SER A 166 -22.34 5.67 -18.56
N PHE A 167 -21.66 5.04 -19.53
CA PHE A 167 -20.94 5.75 -20.60
C PHE A 167 -21.35 5.34 -22.02
N GLY A 168 -22.23 4.34 -22.19
CA GLY A 168 -22.82 3.96 -23.46
C GLY A 168 -21.94 3.07 -24.35
N PHE A 169 -20.72 2.73 -23.97
CA PHE A 169 -19.85 1.83 -24.74
C PHE A 169 -19.16 0.79 -23.85
N ASP A 170 -18.75 -0.33 -24.46
CA ASP A 170 -18.08 -1.42 -23.76
C ASP A 170 -16.57 -1.17 -23.70
N PRO A 171 -15.94 -1.16 -22.52
CA PRO A 171 -14.52 -0.87 -22.39
C PRO A 171 -13.60 -1.92 -23.06
N ILE A 172 -14.09 -3.10 -23.40
CA ILE A 172 -13.29 -4.12 -24.12
C ILE A 172 -12.83 -3.63 -25.49
N GLY A 173 -13.55 -2.66 -26.08
CA GLY A 173 -13.22 -2.07 -27.39
C GLY A 173 -12.18 -0.95 -27.33
N ILE A 174 -11.69 -0.59 -26.16
CA ILE A 174 -10.71 0.49 -26.00
C ILE A 174 -9.33 0.04 -26.51
N ASP A 175 -8.69 0.85 -27.32
CA ASP A 175 -7.25 0.69 -27.59
C ASP A 175 -6.44 1.22 -26.41
N PHE A 176 -6.07 0.32 -25.49
CA PHE A 176 -5.31 0.66 -24.29
C PHE A 176 -3.84 1.04 -24.56
N SER A 177 -3.33 0.79 -25.78
CA SER A 177 -1.93 1.07 -26.14
C SER A 177 -1.70 2.54 -26.48
N LYS A 178 -2.75 3.32 -26.70
CA LYS A 178 -2.70 4.72 -27.13
C LYS A 178 -3.51 5.64 -26.25
N ASP A 179 -3.07 6.88 -26.17
CA ASP A 179 -3.90 7.95 -25.62
C ASP A 179 -5.11 8.18 -26.51
N ASN A 180 -6.29 8.07 -25.92
CA ASN A 180 -7.55 8.35 -26.59
C ASN A 180 -8.63 8.72 -25.54
N PRO A 181 -9.72 9.43 -25.96
CA PRO A 181 -10.74 9.88 -25.02
C PRO A 181 -11.44 8.75 -24.26
N GLN A 182 -11.61 7.58 -24.88
CA GLN A 182 -12.26 6.44 -24.24
C GLN A 182 -11.39 5.84 -23.12
N ARG A 183 -10.06 5.72 -23.34
CA ARG A 183 -9.11 5.30 -22.29
C ARG A 183 -9.08 6.29 -21.13
N THR A 184 -9.08 7.58 -21.42
CA THR A 184 -9.13 8.64 -20.40
C THR A 184 -10.41 8.54 -19.57
N GLN A 185 -11.56 8.38 -20.20
CA GLN A 185 -12.84 8.23 -19.51
C GLN A 185 -12.91 6.95 -18.68
N TRP A 186 -12.41 5.84 -19.21
CA TRP A 186 -12.29 4.56 -18.50
C TRP A 186 -11.40 4.71 -17.26
N ASN A 187 -10.22 5.32 -17.40
CA ASN A 187 -9.30 5.49 -16.30
C ASN A 187 -9.85 6.42 -15.21
N ALA A 188 -10.48 7.52 -15.61
CA ALA A 188 -11.14 8.43 -14.66
C ALA A 188 -12.24 7.73 -13.85
N TRP A 189 -13.04 6.87 -14.50
CA TRP A 189 -14.07 6.10 -13.80
C TRP A 189 -13.45 5.11 -12.78
N ARG A 190 -12.40 4.37 -13.14
CA ARG A 190 -11.70 3.47 -12.23
C ARG A 190 -11.10 4.21 -11.05
N THR A 191 -10.50 5.36 -11.30
CA THR A 191 -9.92 6.23 -10.26
C THR A 191 -10.95 6.67 -9.23
N MET A 192 -12.16 7.04 -9.69
CA MET A 192 -13.27 7.34 -8.77
C MET A 192 -13.68 6.15 -7.90
N GLN A 193 -13.62 4.92 -8.43
CA GLN A 193 -13.94 3.73 -7.64
C GLN A 193 -12.90 3.47 -6.56
N ILE A 194 -11.61 3.59 -6.89
CA ILE A 194 -10.50 3.51 -5.92
C ILE A 194 -10.67 4.56 -4.82
N ALA A 195 -10.91 5.82 -5.20
CA ALA A 195 -11.14 6.90 -4.24
C ALA A 195 -12.37 6.62 -3.35
N GLY A 196 -13.45 6.11 -3.92
CA GLY A 196 -14.64 5.70 -3.18
C GLY A 196 -14.34 4.61 -2.15
N HIS A 197 -13.49 3.64 -2.49
CA HIS A 197 -13.05 2.60 -1.54
C HIS A 197 -12.28 3.21 -0.36
N VAL A 198 -11.27 4.05 -0.61
CA VAL A 198 -10.48 4.69 0.46
C VAL A 198 -11.36 5.52 1.41
N LYS A 199 -12.31 6.29 0.84
CA LYS A 199 -13.27 7.07 1.65
C LYS A 199 -14.16 6.17 2.52
N ARG A 200 -14.59 5.00 2.01
CA ARG A 200 -15.33 4.02 2.82
C ARG A 200 -14.51 3.41 3.94
N LEU A 201 -13.21 3.13 3.70
CA LEU A 201 -12.28 2.70 4.75
C LEU A 201 -12.19 3.74 5.86
N ARG A 202 -12.03 5.02 5.51
CA ARG A 202 -12.00 6.11 6.50
C ARG A 202 -13.29 6.18 7.32
N ALA A 203 -14.44 6.14 6.65
CA ALA A 203 -15.73 6.19 7.32
C ALA A 203 -15.94 4.99 8.27
N GLY A 204 -15.54 3.78 7.87
CA GLY A 204 -15.57 2.59 8.72
C GLY A 204 -14.69 2.72 9.96
N LEU A 205 -13.48 3.25 9.79
CA LEU A 205 -12.57 3.50 10.90
C LEU A 205 -13.11 4.57 11.87
N ASP A 206 -13.67 5.66 11.36
CA ASP A 206 -14.22 6.73 12.20
C ASP A 206 -15.42 6.26 13.04
N ALA A 207 -16.17 5.28 12.55
CA ALA A 207 -17.26 4.67 13.30
C ALA A 207 -16.79 3.77 14.46
N ILE A 208 -15.53 3.28 14.42
CA ILE A 208 -14.98 2.35 15.43
C ILE A 208 -14.01 3.05 16.37
N LYS A 209 -13.00 3.73 15.81
CA LYS A 209 -11.94 4.43 16.54
C LYS A 209 -11.72 5.81 15.89
N PRO A 210 -12.54 6.82 16.22
CA PRO A 210 -12.40 8.15 15.67
C PRO A 210 -10.98 8.70 15.85
N GLY A 211 -10.43 9.26 14.77
CA GLY A 211 -9.08 9.83 14.80
C GLY A 211 -7.94 8.81 14.66
N LEU A 212 -8.22 7.52 14.50
CA LEU A 212 -7.17 6.55 14.16
C LEU A 212 -6.52 6.95 12.84
N GLU A 213 -5.18 7.04 12.82
CA GLU A 213 -4.43 7.44 11.65
C GLU A 213 -4.60 6.43 10.50
N LEU A 214 -4.95 6.92 9.32
CA LEU A 214 -4.98 6.14 8.08
C LEU A 214 -4.06 6.79 7.08
N GLY A 215 -3.09 6.07 6.57
CA GLY A 215 -2.22 6.51 5.48
C GLY A 215 -2.23 5.54 4.31
N ALA A 216 -1.60 5.92 3.21
CA ALA A 216 -1.48 5.06 2.04
C ALA A 216 -0.09 5.12 1.42
N TYR A 217 0.45 3.96 1.06
CA TYR A 217 1.53 3.88 0.08
C TYR A 217 0.96 4.15 -1.30
N ILE A 218 1.64 5.01 -2.05
CA ILE A 218 1.24 5.37 -3.40
C ILE A 218 2.39 5.21 -4.38
N LEU A 219 2.08 4.77 -5.59
CA LEU A 219 3.00 4.85 -6.71
C LEU A 219 3.20 6.31 -7.14
N PRO A 220 4.28 6.60 -7.85
CA PRO A 220 4.47 7.92 -8.46
C PRO A 220 3.25 8.33 -9.28
N PRO A 221 2.81 9.60 -9.17
CA PRO A 221 1.61 10.07 -9.88
C PRO A 221 1.66 9.96 -11.40
N GLU A 222 2.83 9.74 -11.98
CA GLU A 222 3.04 9.50 -13.41
C GLU A 222 2.62 8.09 -13.87
N PHE A 223 2.41 7.15 -12.95
CA PHE A 223 1.85 5.81 -13.24
C PHE A 223 0.32 5.86 -13.20
N ASP A 224 -0.27 6.62 -14.10
CA ASP A 224 -1.72 6.85 -14.13
C ASP A 224 -2.53 5.63 -14.57
N GLU A 225 -1.90 4.64 -15.25
CA GLU A 225 -2.51 3.38 -15.66
C GLU A 225 -3.04 2.54 -14.50
N VAL A 226 -2.51 2.74 -13.30
CA VAL A 226 -2.95 2.01 -12.10
C VAL A 226 -4.20 2.60 -11.44
N ALA A 227 -4.70 3.71 -11.96
CA ALA A 227 -5.89 4.41 -11.47
C ALA A 227 -5.82 4.81 -9.99
N GLN A 228 -4.64 5.19 -9.50
CA GLN A 228 -4.39 5.65 -8.13
C GLN A 228 -4.15 7.16 -8.10
N ASP A 229 -5.20 7.96 -8.19
CA ASP A 229 -5.09 9.42 -8.10
C ASP A 229 -5.33 9.92 -6.68
N ALA A 230 -4.23 10.19 -5.96
CA ALA A 230 -4.27 10.62 -4.57
C ALA A 230 -5.06 11.92 -4.35
N ALA A 231 -5.16 12.80 -5.33
CA ALA A 231 -5.96 14.04 -5.21
C ALA A 231 -7.45 13.75 -4.89
N GLN A 232 -7.97 12.59 -5.30
CA GLN A 232 -9.36 12.24 -5.10
C GLN A 232 -9.67 11.62 -3.73
N PHE A 233 -8.64 11.19 -2.98
CA PHE A 233 -8.84 10.51 -1.70
C PHE A 233 -7.92 10.97 -0.55
N SER A 234 -6.96 11.85 -0.80
CA SER A 234 -6.02 12.31 0.23
C SER A 234 -6.70 12.99 1.42
N ASP A 235 -7.86 13.61 1.24
CA ASP A 235 -8.64 14.19 2.35
C ASP A 235 -9.15 13.13 3.36
N ALA A 236 -9.21 11.87 2.95
CA ALA A 236 -9.56 10.73 3.81
C ALA A 236 -8.35 10.18 4.60
N LEU A 237 -7.15 10.70 4.35
CA LEU A 237 -5.89 10.20 4.88
C LEU A 237 -5.17 11.22 5.76
N GLY A 238 -4.46 10.73 6.78
CA GLY A 238 -3.53 11.52 7.57
C GLY A 238 -2.20 11.74 6.86
N PHE A 239 -1.77 10.77 6.02
CA PHE A 239 -0.55 10.90 5.23
C PHE A 239 -0.59 10.10 3.92
N LEU A 240 0.21 10.57 2.97
CA LEU A 240 0.60 9.85 1.75
C LEU A 240 2.06 9.43 1.85
N SER A 241 2.37 8.21 1.48
CA SER A 241 3.73 7.69 1.45
C SER A 241 4.13 7.34 0.01
N PRO A 242 4.63 8.32 -0.77
CA PRO A 242 5.06 8.08 -2.14
C PRO A 242 6.29 7.17 -2.16
N MET A 243 6.26 6.14 -3.01
CA MET A 243 7.36 5.20 -3.20
C MET A 243 8.50 5.87 -3.95
N ALA A 244 9.62 6.11 -3.26
CA ALA A 244 10.81 6.78 -3.80
C ALA A 244 11.85 5.77 -4.32
N TYR A 245 11.40 4.70 -5.01
CA TYR A 245 12.20 3.57 -5.49
C TYR A 245 12.81 3.86 -6.87
N TYR A 246 13.59 4.94 -6.94
CA TYR A 246 14.11 5.47 -8.20
C TYR A 246 14.90 4.45 -9.04
N LYS A 247 15.61 3.52 -8.40
CA LYS A 247 16.39 2.48 -9.08
C LYS A 247 15.52 1.45 -9.79
N ASP A 248 14.42 1.04 -9.16
CA ASP A 248 13.52 0.01 -9.70
C ASP A 248 12.88 0.49 -11.01
N TRP A 249 12.75 1.82 -11.15
CA TRP A 249 12.20 2.45 -12.36
C TRP A 249 13.24 3.03 -13.30
N GLY A 250 14.53 2.80 -13.03
CA GLY A 250 15.62 3.31 -13.87
C GLY A 250 15.75 4.83 -13.88
N LEU A 251 15.31 5.52 -12.83
CA LEU A 251 15.30 6.97 -12.72
C LEU A 251 16.53 7.50 -11.95
N PRO A 252 16.96 8.75 -12.18
CA PRO A 252 18.03 9.35 -11.40
C PRO A 252 17.55 9.71 -9.98
N PRO A 253 18.44 9.69 -8.96
CA PRO A 253 18.04 10.01 -7.57
C PRO A 253 17.35 11.37 -7.41
N GLN A 254 17.78 12.38 -8.18
CA GLN A 254 17.20 13.74 -8.14
C GLN A 254 15.74 13.80 -8.58
N TRP A 255 15.24 12.78 -9.27
CA TRP A 255 13.83 12.64 -9.62
C TRP A 255 12.93 12.69 -8.36
N ILE A 256 13.40 12.16 -7.22
CA ILE A 256 12.64 12.18 -5.96
C ILE A 256 12.26 13.61 -5.59
N VAL A 257 13.22 14.52 -5.55
CA VAL A 257 13.00 15.91 -5.09
C VAL A 257 12.47 16.84 -6.19
N ARG A 258 12.76 16.54 -7.46
CA ARG A 258 12.38 17.39 -8.60
C ARG A 258 11.05 17.02 -9.25
N THR A 259 10.61 15.76 -9.08
CA THR A 259 9.40 15.23 -9.74
C THR A 259 8.44 14.60 -8.76
N LEU A 260 8.86 13.54 -8.04
CA LEU A 260 7.99 12.78 -7.15
C LEU A 260 7.36 13.65 -6.05
N LEU A 261 8.16 14.35 -5.28
CA LEU A 261 7.66 15.18 -4.17
C LEU A 261 6.77 16.34 -4.66
N PRO A 262 7.15 17.13 -5.68
CA PRO A 262 6.24 18.16 -6.23
C PRO A 262 4.92 17.60 -6.74
N GLN A 263 4.94 16.51 -7.48
CA GLN A 263 3.72 15.88 -7.99
C GLN A 263 2.84 15.34 -6.84
N THR A 264 3.46 14.74 -5.82
CA THR A 264 2.74 14.27 -4.63
C THR A 264 2.13 15.44 -3.85
N ALA A 265 2.88 16.53 -3.66
CA ALA A 265 2.40 17.71 -2.94
C ALA A 265 1.17 18.33 -3.61
N ASN A 266 1.15 18.37 -4.94
CA ASN A 266 0.00 18.85 -5.72
C ASN A 266 -1.27 17.99 -5.53
N LYS A 267 -1.15 16.77 -4.99
CA LYS A 267 -2.24 15.82 -4.78
C LYS A 267 -2.53 15.54 -3.31
N ALA A 268 -1.68 16.02 -2.41
CA ALA A 268 -1.76 15.64 -1.00
C ALA A 268 -2.88 16.37 -0.21
N ASN A 269 -3.45 17.45 -0.74
CA ASN A 269 -4.42 18.30 -0.01
C ASN A 269 -3.89 18.63 1.40
N ARG A 270 -4.49 18.02 2.46
CA ARG A 270 -4.08 18.20 3.86
C ARG A 270 -3.26 17.02 4.41
N ALA A 271 -3.11 15.94 3.66
CA ALA A 271 -2.35 14.77 4.10
C ALA A 271 -0.86 15.12 4.19
N ALA A 272 -0.20 14.68 5.26
CA ALA A 272 1.26 14.79 5.37
C ALA A 272 1.94 13.91 4.30
N ILE A 273 3.14 14.30 3.88
CA ILE A 273 3.94 13.50 2.95
C ILE A 273 5.05 12.80 3.74
N ILE A 274 5.06 11.47 3.69
CA ILE A 274 6.09 10.63 4.31
C ILE A 274 6.71 9.76 3.22
N PRO A 275 7.73 10.25 2.48
CA PRO A 275 8.32 9.47 1.40
C PRO A 275 8.93 8.18 1.94
N VAL A 276 8.70 7.07 1.21
CA VAL A 276 9.27 5.77 1.55
C VAL A 276 10.39 5.43 0.58
N PHE A 277 11.56 5.15 1.14
CA PHE A 277 12.76 4.72 0.44
C PHE A 277 12.95 3.22 0.56
N ASP A 278 13.60 2.63 -0.41
CA ASP A 278 14.04 1.24 -0.40
C ASP A 278 15.54 1.10 -0.14
N GLU A 279 16.06 -0.12 -0.19
CA GLU A 279 17.49 -0.39 -0.08
C GLU A 279 18.32 0.15 -1.25
N GLY A 280 17.68 0.51 -2.34
CA GLY A 280 18.30 1.12 -3.52
C GLY A 280 18.93 2.48 -3.25
N LEU A 281 18.48 3.21 -2.21
CA LEU A 281 19.04 4.52 -1.87
C LEU A 281 20.47 4.36 -1.33
N THR A 282 21.49 4.73 -2.14
CA THR A 282 22.88 4.67 -1.74
C THR A 282 23.24 5.75 -0.70
N LEU A 283 24.31 5.57 0.07
CA LEU A 283 24.74 6.58 1.05
C LEU A 283 25.04 7.93 0.40
N ALA A 284 25.70 7.95 -0.77
CA ALA A 284 26.03 9.18 -1.46
C ALA A 284 24.78 9.91 -1.97
N ALA A 285 23.93 9.22 -2.73
CA ALA A 285 22.67 9.78 -3.22
C ALA A 285 21.73 10.16 -2.07
N GLY A 286 21.65 9.32 -1.04
CA GLY A 286 20.80 9.57 0.13
C GLY A 286 21.15 10.85 0.85
N ARG A 287 22.42 11.10 1.12
CA ARG A 287 22.87 12.34 1.77
C ARG A 287 22.52 13.60 0.96
N GLU A 288 22.67 13.54 -0.35
CA GLU A 288 22.27 14.65 -1.24
C GLU A 288 20.77 14.86 -1.19
N ILE A 289 19.99 13.80 -1.41
CA ILE A 289 18.52 13.84 -1.41
C ILE A 289 17.97 14.33 -0.08
N LEU A 290 18.43 13.80 1.06
CA LEU A 290 17.92 14.19 2.37
C LEU A 290 18.25 15.65 2.72
N ARG A 291 19.44 16.15 2.34
CA ARG A 291 19.74 17.58 2.49
C ARG A 291 18.81 18.44 1.63
N GLU A 292 18.54 18.02 0.41
CA GLU A 292 17.63 18.76 -0.48
C GLU A 292 16.20 18.73 0.03
N ILE A 293 15.72 17.60 0.55
CA ILE A 293 14.40 17.50 1.23
C ILE A 293 14.35 18.48 2.40
N SER A 294 15.31 18.43 3.33
CA SER A 294 15.32 19.34 4.50
C SER A 294 15.31 20.82 4.11
N ARG A 295 15.96 21.18 3.00
CA ARG A 295 16.04 22.55 2.52
C ARG A 295 14.78 23.02 1.80
N THR A 296 14.17 22.13 0.98
CA THR A 296 13.11 22.50 0.03
C THR A 296 11.72 22.14 0.54
N TRP A 297 11.64 21.12 1.40
CA TRP A 297 10.42 20.53 1.94
C TRP A 297 10.46 20.49 3.47
N PRO A 298 10.53 21.64 4.17
CA PRO A 298 10.68 21.68 5.64
C PRO A 298 9.52 21.00 6.40
N ASP A 299 8.36 20.87 5.78
CA ASP A 299 7.20 20.19 6.36
C ASP A 299 7.32 18.66 6.29
N ILE A 300 8.25 18.11 5.51
CA ILE A 300 8.57 16.67 5.50
C ILE A 300 9.52 16.39 6.67
N THR A 301 8.96 16.14 7.84
CA THR A 301 9.70 15.85 9.07
C THR A 301 9.87 14.37 9.37
N THR A 302 9.16 13.51 8.62
CA THR A 302 9.19 12.06 8.79
C THR A 302 9.57 11.40 7.47
N LEU A 303 10.45 10.42 7.55
CA LEU A 303 10.90 9.61 6.43
C LEU A 303 10.64 8.14 6.75
N SER A 304 10.36 7.33 5.74
CA SER A 304 10.11 5.90 5.89
C SER A 304 11.08 5.07 5.05
N TRP A 305 11.38 3.84 5.50
CA TRP A 305 12.18 2.88 4.74
C TRP A 305 11.45 1.55 4.64
N PHE A 306 11.39 1.03 3.44
CA PHE A 306 10.91 -0.31 3.15
C PHE A 306 12.08 -1.29 3.23
N LEU A 307 12.06 -2.16 4.24
CA LEU A 307 13.13 -3.13 4.53
C LEU A 307 12.56 -4.55 4.48
N TYR A 308 12.09 -4.96 3.31
CA TYR A 308 11.44 -6.24 3.13
C TYR A 308 12.30 -7.42 3.63
N GLY A 309 11.86 -8.06 4.73
CA GLY A 309 12.57 -9.18 5.34
C GLY A 309 13.98 -8.90 5.87
N LYS A 310 14.48 -7.66 5.79
CA LYS A 310 15.88 -7.30 6.05
C LYS A 310 16.06 -6.31 7.20
N TRP A 311 15.25 -6.44 8.24
CA TRP A 311 15.41 -5.71 9.49
C TRP A 311 16.64 -6.22 10.22
N THR A 312 17.81 -5.76 9.80
CA THR A 312 19.08 -6.09 10.42
C THR A 312 19.69 -4.85 11.08
N ASN A 313 20.50 -5.07 12.09
CA ASN A 313 21.27 -3.98 12.71
C ASN A 313 22.09 -3.21 11.66
N ALA A 314 22.67 -3.90 10.67
CA ALA A 314 23.45 -3.28 9.60
C ALA A 314 22.60 -2.34 8.72
N ALA A 315 21.36 -2.72 8.39
CA ALA A 315 20.45 -1.88 7.64
C ALA A 315 20.07 -0.62 8.43
N LEU A 316 19.75 -0.75 9.71
CA LEU A 316 19.39 0.38 10.55
C LEU A 316 20.59 1.31 10.84
N VAL A 317 21.79 0.77 11.05
CA VAL A 317 23.03 1.57 11.13
C VAL A 317 23.26 2.40 9.87
N ARG A 318 22.96 1.80 8.68
CA ARG A 318 23.07 2.53 7.42
C ARG A 318 22.05 3.67 7.32
N ILE A 319 20.81 3.43 7.72
CA ILE A 319 19.75 4.46 7.75
C ILE A 319 20.12 5.57 8.74
N ASP A 320 20.57 5.21 9.93
CA ASP A 320 21.01 6.17 10.96
C ASP A 320 22.12 7.10 10.42
N ARG A 321 23.11 6.53 9.71
CA ARG A 321 24.16 7.32 9.04
C ARG A 321 23.65 8.21 7.91
N LEU A 322 22.51 7.87 7.28
CA LEU A 322 21.89 8.72 6.28
C LEU A 322 21.15 9.91 6.91
N VAL A 323 20.45 9.67 8.01
CA VAL A 323 19.58 10.64 8.66
C VAL A 323 20.36 11.63 9.52
N ARG A 324 21.42 11.16 10.23
CA ARG A 324 22.21 12.01 11.14
C ARG A 324 23.42 12.68 10.47
N GLY A 325 23.75 12.31 9.24
CA GLY A 325 24.85 12.90 8.45
C GLY A 325 26.15 12.17 8.65
#